data_5928d38a9b8191ac5fffcc3015f21f31
#
_entry.id   5928d38a9b8191ac5fffcc3015f21f31
#
_cell.length_a   1.000
_cell.length_b   1.000
_cell.length_c   1.000
_cell.angle_alpha   90.00
_cell.angle_beta   90.00
_cell.angle_gamma   90.00
#
_symmetry.space_group_name_H-M   'P 1'
#
loop_
_entity.id
_entity.type
_entity.pdbx_description
1 polymer ?
#
loop_
_entity_poly.entity_id
_entity_poly.type
_entity_poly.pdbx_seq_one_letter_code
_entity_poly.pdbx_strand_id
1 'polypeptide(L)'
;MKKSILSAVCLLAMCASCQHPAKEEANTQLTKREIVQDYLNGKKHGEYVPTAYFMHFPARVGQDAVYYHIRHLARTGIDILKVQFEQHQPKIKVETAADWEQIQPLPRDYYAPTVEVVKEVVDIVGHETIVLPTIYSPFQVLRMQIGIPNVIRWAKEDPEQVLRALRIYADALLNFARDCKEVGVDGFFTPTQGGENIYYEVPDFFERFIRPFDMEIMNECNAGTHCNILHICDWEGPYDDLSCFASYPGQIVNAPNFVAGKPFSPSDAEKLFDRMILGGLDRKGVINKGTPEDVIAEVKRIKEGNSGRLIIGAECTVDGKTTPIENIRAAVRTAHGR
;
A
#
# COMPACT_ATOMS: atom_id res chain seq x y z
N MET A 1 27.92 29.16 -80.49
CA MET A 1 29.16 28.34 -80.56
C MET A 1 29.02 27.15 -79.63
N LYS A 2 29.04 25.95 -80.26
CA LYS A 2 29.64 24.71 -79.76
C LYS A 2 28.98 24.09 -78.49
N LYS A 3 28.71 22.81 -78.30
CA LYS A 3 28.68 21.62 -79.23
C LYS A 3 27.92 20.53 -78.42
N SER A 4 27.14 19.71 -79.14
CA SER A 4 26.56 18.48 -78.72
C SER A 4 27.60 17.49 -78.10
N ILE A 5 27.14 16.64 -77.19
CA ILE A 5 27.50 15.20 -77.21
C ILE A 5 26.34 14.41 -76.61
N LEU A 6 25.76 13.56 -77.42
CA LEU A 6 24.90 12.43 -77.09
C LEU A 6 25.75 11.37 -76.39
N SER A 7 25.20 10.75 -75.41
CA SER A 7 25.61 9.41 -75.06
C SER A 7 24.41 8.63 -74.45
N ALA A 8 24.14 7.53 -75.12
CA ALA A 8 23.14 6.54 -74.77
C ALA A 8 23.50 5.85 -73.48
N VAL A 9 22.52 5.60 -72.59
CA VAL A 9 22.65 4.73 -71.50
C VAL A 9 21.51 3.71 -71.50
N CYS A 10 21.89 2.48 -71.53
CA CYS A 10 21.06 1.28 -71.50
C CYS A 10 20.13 1.23 -70.29
N LEU A 11 18.85 0.89 -70.52
CA LEU A 11 17.92 0.42 -69.50
C LEU A 11 18.38 -0.95 -69.03
N LEU A 12 18.75 -1.02 -67.73
CA LEU A 12 18.77 -2.27 -66.98
C LEU A 12 17.62 -2.17 -65.94
N ALA A 13 16.57 -2.94 -66.22
CA ALA A 13 15.50 -3.18 -65.28
C ALA A 13 16.02 -4.08 -64.16
N MET A 14 16.28 -3.51 -62.98
CA MET A 14 16.44 -4.26 -61.75
C MET A 14 15.08 -4.33 -61.05
N CYS A 15 14.49 -5.52 -61.01
CA CYS A 15 13.41 -5.86 -60.10
C CYS A 15 13.93 -5.77 -58.67
N ALA A 16 13.70 -4.65 -57.99
CA ALA A 16 13.83 -4.56 -56.54
C ALA A 16 12.60 -5.23 -55.93
N SER A 17 12.74 -6.47 -55.46
CA SER A 17 11.79 -7.07 -54.56
C SER A 17 11.75 -6.22 -53.31
N CYS A 18 10.63 -5.48 -53.08
CA CYS A 18 10.31 -4.86 -51.81
C CYS A 18 10.12 -6.00 -50.77
N GLN A 19 11.20 -6.38 -50.12
CA GLN A 19 11.08 -7.02 -48.79
C GLN A 19 10.62 -5.95 -47.82
N HIS A 20 9.36 -6.04 -47.40
CA HIS A 20 8.88 -5.33 -46.22
C HIS A 20 9.79 -5.78 -45.07
N PRO A 21 10.37 -4.86 -44.29
CA PRO A 21 11.00 -5.25 -43.04
C PRO A 21 9.90 -5.90 -42.19
N ALA A 22 10.13 -7.17 -41.81
CA ALA A 22 9.34 -7.81 -40.78
C ALA A 22 9.28 -6.82 -39.61
N LYS A 23 8.06 -6.46 -39.18
CA LYS A 23 7.90 -5.78 -37.91
C LYS A 23 8.61 -6.66 -36.87
N GLU A 24 9.73 -6.19 -36.34
CA GLU A 24 10.23 -6.71 -35.07
C GLU A 24 9.06 -6.54 -34.09
N GLU A 25 8.42 -7.64 -33.74
CA GLU A 25 7.58 -7.68 -32.56
C GLU A 25 8.51 -7.29 -31.41
N ALA A 26 8.37 -6.06 -30.96
CA ALA A 26 9.03 -5.60 -29.75
C ALA A 26 8.61 -6.61 -28.68
N ASN A 27 9.58 -7.39 -28.20
CA ASN A 27 9.41 -8.29 -27.06
C ASN A 27 9.17 -7.38 -25.85
N THR A 28 7.95 -6.88 -25.71
CA THR A 28 7.54 -5.98 -24.64
C THR A 28 7.47 -6.80 -23.37
N GLN A 29 8.56 -6.78 -22.64
CA GLN A 29 8.59 -7.34 -21.28
C GLN A 29 7.52 -6.63 -20.46
N LEU A 30 6.62 -7.41 -19.82
CA LEU A 30 5.58 -6.88 -18.96
C LEU A 30 6.18 -6.00 -17.85
N THR A 31 5.54 -4.88 -17.60
CA THR A 31 5.84 -4.02 -16.45
C THR A 31 5.46 -4.72 -15.14
N LYS A 32 6.03 -4.27 -14.04
CA LYS A 32 5.62 -4.76 -12.71
C LYS A 32 4.14 -4.52 -12.44
N ARG A 33 3.64 -3.36 -12.90
CA ARG A 33 2.22 -3.02 -12.84
C ARG A 33 1.35 -4.06 -13.52
N GLU A 34 1.66 -4.43 -14.76
CA GLU A 34 0.92 -5.45 -15.51
C GLU A 34 1.02 -6.83 -14.83
N ILE A 35 2.20 -7.20 -14.31
CA ILE A 35 2.38 -8.47 -13.60
C ILE A 35 1.52 -8.51 -12.33
N VAL A 36 1.47 -7.43 -11.53
CA VAL A 36 0.62 -7.37 -10.33
C VAL A 36 -0.85 -7.46 -10.70
N GLN A 37 -1.29 -6.72 -11.73
CA GLN A 37 -2.68 -6.77 -12.21
C GLN A 37 -3.07 -8.18 -12.69
N ASP A 38 -2.22 -8.81 -13.49
CA ASP A 38 -2.40 -10.20 -13.91
C ASP A 38 -2.49 -11.14 -12.71
N TYR A 39 -1.61 -10.96 -11.73
CA TYR A 39 -1.55 -11.80 -10.54
C TYR A 39 -2.80 -11.68 -9.67
N LEU A 40 -3.33 -10.47 -9.49
CA LEU A 40 -4.61 -10.23 -8.80
C LEU A 40 -5.80 -10.87 -9.52
N ASN A 41 -5.71 -11.00 -10.84
CA ASN A 41 -6.68 -11.69 -11.68
C ASN A 41 -6.44 -13.22 -11.82
N GLY A 42 -5.52 -13.78 -11.02
CA GLY A 42 -5.23 -15.21 -10.99
C GLY A 42 -4.26 -15.71 -12.08
N LYS A 43 -3.70 -14.81 -12.89
CA LYS A 43 -2.70 -15.16 -13.93
C LYS A 43 -1.29 -15.08 -13.35
N LYS A 44 -0.58 -16.21 -13.39
CA LYS A 44 0.79 -16.32 -12.87
C LYS A 44 1.84 -16.20 -13.99
N HIS A 45 3.00 -15.66 -13.64
CA HIS A 45 4.15 -15.51 -14.52
C HIS A 45 5.33 -16.37 -14.02
N GLY A 46 5.24 -17.69 -14.28
CA GLY A 46 6.22 -18.66 -13.80
C GLY A 46 6.31 -18.67 -12.27
N GLU A 47 7.52 -18.56 -11.74
CA GLU A 47 7.78 -18.52 -10.31
C GLU A 47 7.65 -17.11 -9.68
N TYR A 48 7.31 -16.11 -10.49
CA TYR A 48 7.23 -14.73 -10.04
C TYR A 48 6.06 -14.55 -9.04
N VAL A 49 6.39 -14.09 -7.85
CA VAL A 49 5.44 -13.66 -6.83
C VAL A 49 5.68 -12.18 -6.58
N PRO A 50 4.65 -11.31 -6.71
CA PRO A 50 4.79 -9.89 -6.43
C PRO A 50 5.23 -9.60 -5.00
N THR A 51 5.84 -8.42 -4.80
CA THR A 51 6.41 -8.03 -3.51
C THR A 51 6.00 -6.61 -3.09
N ALA A 52 5.86 -6.41 -1.77
CA ALA A 52 5.65 -5.09 -1.19
C ALA A 52 6.34 -4.99 0.18
N TYR A 53 7.24 -4.01 0.34
CA TYR A 53 7.88 -3.69 1.62
C TYR A 53 7.73 -2.21 1.91
N PHE A 54 7.07 -1.90 3.00
CA PHE A 54 6.72 -0.52 3.37
C PHE A 54 7.66 0.02 4.43
N MET A 55 8.00 1.30 4.30
CA MET A 55 8.86 2.04 5.23
C MET A 55 8.23 3.39 5.56
N HIS A 56 8.66 3.99 6.67
CA HIS A 56 8.48 5.41 6.95
C HIS A 56 9.74 6.18 6.58
N PHE A 57 9.57 7.32 5.92
CA PHE A 57 10.64 8.20 5.48
C PHE A 57 10.65 9.50 6.29
N PRO A 58 11.82 10.18 6.39
CA PRO A 58 11.91 11.39 7.21
C PRO A 58 11.14 12.58 6.63
N ALA A 59 11.09 12.70 5.30
CA ALA A 59 10.32 13.75 4.65
C ALA A 59 8.86 13.30 4.43
N ARG A 60 7.94 14.21 4.68
CA ARG A 60 6.49 13.94 4.69
C ARG A 60 5.76 14.52 3.49
N VAL A 61 6.22 15.67 3.02
CA VAL A 61 5.67 16.40 1.87
C VAL A 61 6.79 16.98 1.00
N GLY A 62 6.45 17.46 -0.19
CA GLY A 62 7.38 18.11 -1.11
C GLY A 62 8.35 17.14 -1.78
N GLN A 63 9.35 17.69 -2.47
CA GLN A 63 10.28 16.94 -3.33
C GLN A 63 11.09 15.88 -2.58
N ASP A 64 11.46 16.12 -1.34
CA ASP A 64 12.19 15.13 -0.54
C ASP A 64 11.34 13.89 -0.27
N ALA A 65 10.02 14.06 -0.04
CA ALA A 65 9.13 12.92 0.13
C ALA A 65 9.05 12.10 -1.18
N VAL A 66 8.86 12.74 -2.31
CA VAL A 66 8.90 12.08 -3.64
C VAL A 66 10.22 11.32 -3.82
N TYR A 67 11.34 11.99 -3.59
CA TYR A 67 12.67 11.38 -3.71
C TYR A 67 12.83 10.10 -2.88
N TYR A 68 12.39 10.11 -1.62
CA TYR A 68 12.52 8.92 -0.77
C TYR A 68 11.68 7.75 -1.27
N HIS A 69 10.47 7.97 -1.76
CA HIS A 69 9.63 6.92 -2.32
C HIS A 69 10.24 6.33 -3.60
N ILE A 70 10.66 7.18 -4.54
CA ILE A 70 11.29 6.72 -5.79
C ILE A 70 12.62 6.00 -5.51
N ARG A 71 13.43 6.52 -4.59
CA ARG A 71 14.67 5.87 -4.16
C ARG A 71 14.43 4.50 -3.53
N HIS A 72 13.37 4.37 -2.71
CA HIS A 72 13.00 3.08 -2.11
C HIS A 72 12.66 2.06 -3.19
N LEU A 73 11.79 2.42 -4.12
CA LEU A 73 11.43 1.58 -5.28
C LEU A 73 12.68 1.16 -6.07
N ALA A 74 13.52 2.12 -6.46
CA ALA A 74 14.72 1.87 -7.27
C ALA A 74 15.73 0.96 -6.55
N ARG A 75 15.89 1.11 -5.23
CA ARG A 75 16.85 0.33 -4.46
C ARG A 75 16.38 -1.07 -4.12
N THR A 76 15.10 -1.27 -3.96
CA THR A 76 14.54 -2.57 -3.52
C THR A 76 14.04 -3.41 -4.68
N GLY A 77 13.50 -2.78 -5.72
CA GLY A 77 12.88 -3.46 -6.84
C GLY A 77 11.50 -4.06 -6.53
N ILE A 78 10.80 -3.58 -5.49
CA ILE A 78 9.43 -3.97 -5.14
C ILE A 78 8.44 -3.72 -6.28
N ASP A 79 7.25 -4.34 -6.21
CA ASP A 79 6.24 -4.27 -7.26
C ASP A 79 5.09 -3.31 -6.90
N ILE A 80 4.86 -3.11 -5.61
CA ILE A 80 3.83 -2.22 -5.08
C ILE A 80 4.50 -1.16 -4.23
N LEU A 81 4.37 0.10 -4.62
CA LEU A 81 4.90 1.24 -3.91
C LEU A 81 3.79 1.91 -3.08
N LYS A 82 3.97 1.91 -1.76
CA LYS A 82 3.09 2.65 -0.84
C LYS A 82 3.63 4.06 -0.64
N VAL A 83 2.81 5.08 -0.90
CA VAL A 83 3.08 6.46 -0.49
C VAL A 83 2.58 6.65 0.93
N GLN A 84 3.48 7.08 1.83
CA GLN A 84 3.16 7.25 3.24
C GLN A 84 2.20 8.42 3.49
N PHE A 85 1.36 8.29 4.54
CA PHE A 85 0.51 9.35 5.05
C PHE A 85 1.08 9.85 6.38
N GLU A 86 1.70 11.02 6.36
CA GLU A 86 2.39 11.55 7.54
C GLU A 86 1.94 12.97 7.92
N GLN A 87 0.83 13.42 7.36
CA GLN A 87 0.24 14.71 7.72
C GLN A 87 -0.67 14.56 8.95
N HIS A 88 -0.02 14.30 10.09
CA HIS A 88 -0.73 14.09 11.36
C HIS A 88 -1.26 15.39 11.93
N GLN A 89 -2.38 15.28 12.68
CA GLN A 89 -2.91 16.37 13.48
C GLN A 89 -1.97 16.69 14.66
N PRO A 90 -1.84 17.96 15.04
CA PRO A 90 -1.12 18.32 16.27
C PRO A 90 -1.71 17.60 17.48
N LYS A 91 -0.85 17.14 18.39
CA LYS A 91 -1.29 16.55 19.65
C LYS A 91 -1.97 17.62 20.52
N ILE A 92 -3.11 17.27 21.08
CA ILE A 92 -3.86 18.11 22.03
C ILE A 92 -4.12 17.33 23.31
N LYS A 93 -4.31 18.07 24.40
CA LYS A 93 -4.83 17.50 25.65
C LYS A 93 -6.35 17.65 25.66
N VAL A 94 -7.05 16.59 26.05
CA VAL A 94 -8.50 16.57 26.19
C VAL A 94 -8.81 16.10 27.61
N GLU A 95 -8.80 17.03 28.55
CA GLU A 95 -9.05 16.77 29.98
C GLU A 95 -10.52 17.02 30.37
N THR A 96 -11.16 17.99 29.72
CA THR A 96 -12.55 18.42 29.95
C THR A 96 -13.37 18.38 28.66
N ALA A 97 -14.69 18.42 28.76
CA ALA A 97 -15.58 18.49 27.62
C ALA A 97 -15.32 19.73 26.73
N ALA A 98 -14.89 20.87 27.34
CA ALA A 98 -14.57 22.07 26.58
C ALA A 98 -13.32 21.91 25.67
N ASP A 99 -12.40 21.00 26.01
CA ASP A 99 -11.19 20.80 25.22
C ASP A 99 -11.48 20.20 23.84
N TRP A 100 -12.62 19.54 23.67
CA TRP A 100 -13.06 19.00 22.38
C TRP A 100 -13.33 20.09 21.33
N GLU A 101 -13.56 21.34 21.76
CA GLU A 101 -13.67 22.47 20.84
C GLU A 101 -12.37 22.77 20.06
N GLN A 102 -11.24 22.20 20.46
CA GLN A 102 -9.99 22.27 19.69
C GLN A 102 -10.04 21.43 18.40
N ILE A 103 -10.95 20.43 18.32
CA ILE A 103 -11.14 19.61 17.13
C ILE A 103 -12.19 20.24 16.24
N GLN A 104 -11.73 20.97 15.23
CA GLN A 104 -12.55 21.68 14.26
C GLN A 104 -12.53 21.01 12.89
N PRO A 105 -13.55 21.22 12.04
CA PRO A 105 -13.53 20.77 10.65
C PRO A 105 -12.25 21.24 9.94
N LEU A 106 -11.63 20.32 9.20
CA LEU A 106 -10.43 20.61 8.43
C LEU A 106 -10.78 21.31 7.11
N PRO A 107 -9.94 22.26 6.63
CA PRO A 107 -10.09 22.83 5.30
C PRO A 107 -10.20 21.74 4.21
N ARG A 108 -10.95 22.01 3.15
CA ARG A 108 -11.15 21.07 2.04
C ARG A 108 -9.83 20.58 1.42
N ASP A 109 -8.85 21.45 1.37
CA ASP A 109 -7.51 21.22 0.79
C ASP A 109 -6.44 20.89 1.84
N TYR A 110 -6.85 20.48 3.03
CA TYR A 110 -5.90 20.19 4.12
C TYR A 110 -4.83 19.18 3.72
N TYR A 111 -5.20 18.16 2.96
CA TYR A 111 -4.29 17.11 2.51
C TYR A 111 -3.66 17.39 1.12
N ALA A 112 -3.87 18.56 0.52
CA ALA A 112 -3.30 18.90 -0.79
C ALA A 112 -1.78 18.68 -0.88
N PRO A 113 -0.95 19.02 0.13
CA PRO A 113 0.49 18.74 0.06
C PRO A 113 0.83 17.24 -0.05
N THR A 114 0.01 16.37 0.55
CA THR A 114 0.17 14.91 0.42
C THR A 114 -0.31 14.43 -0.95
N VAL A 115 -1.41 14.97 -1.47
CA VAL A 115 -1.91 14.67 -2.82
C VAL A 115 -0.88 15.06 -3.89
N GLU A 116 -0.16 16.17 -3.73
CA GLU A 116 0.93 16.58 -4.63
C GLU A 116 2.05 15.54 -4.66
N VAL A 117 2.47 15.00 -3.50
CA VAL A 117 3.45 13.91 -3.44
C VAL A 117 2.94 12.66 -4.17
N VAL A 118 1.68 12.28 -3.93
CA VAL A 118 1.06 11.13 -4.62
C VAL A 118 1.06 11.34 -6.12
N LYS A 119 0.63 12.52 -6.58
CA LYS A 119 0.60 12.88 -8.01
C LYS A 119 1.97 12.75 -8.65
N GLU A 120 3.00 13.36 -8.07
CA GLU A 120 4.35 13.31 -8.62
C GLU A 120 4.91 11.87 -8.65
N VAL A 121 4.65 11.06 -7.62
CA VAL A 121 5.04 9.65 -7.62
C VAL A 121 4.33 8.88 -8.74
N VAL A 122 3.01 9.10 -8.93
CA VAL A 122 2.24 8.50 -10.03
C VAL A 122 2.80 8.93 -11.39
N ASP A 123 3.06 10.22 -11.59
CA ASP A 123 3.60 10.76 -12.83
C ASP A 123 4.97 10.14 -13.19
N ILE A 124 5.83 9.86 -12.17
CA ILE A 124 7.18 9.33 -12.39
C ILE A 124 7.18 7.82 -12.62
N VAL A 125 6.45 7.03 -11.82
CA VAL A 125 6.56 5.56 -11.81
C VAL A 125 5.26 4.81 -12.02
N GLY A 126 4.11 5.48 -12.06
CA GLY A 126 2.81 4.83 -12.15
C GLY A 126 2.59 4.02 -13.44
N HIS A 127 3.36 4.29 -14.50
CA HIS A 127 3.33 3.49 -15.72
C HIS A 127 4.04 2.13 -15.58
N GLU A 128 4.93 1.97 -14.60
CA GLU A 128 5.72 0.75 -14.39
C GLU A 128 5.36 -0.04 -13.13
N THR A 129 4.82 0.63 -12.08
CA THR A 129 4.55 -0.01 -10.79
C THR A 129 3.20 0.41 -10.24
N ILE A 130 2.63 -0.40 -9.36
CA ILE A 130 1.42 -0.07 -8.61
C ILE A 130 1.76 1.01 -7.56
N VAL A 131 0.97 2.09 -7.51
CA VAL A 131 1.13 3.18 -6.54
C VAL A 131 -0.10 3.29 -5.66
N LEU A 132 0.11 3.13 -4.34
CA LEU A 132 -0.94 3.15 -3.32
C LEU A 132 -0.66 4.24 -2.27
N PRO A 133 -1.42 5.34 -2.21
CA PRO A 133 -1.37 6.21 -1.04
C PRO A 133 -1.90 5.48 0.18
N THR A 134 -1.29 5.79 1.33
CA THR A 134 -1.82 5.39 2.63
C THR A 134 -2.96 6.32 3.00
N ILE A 135 -4.05 5.78 3.52
CA ILE A 135 -5.11 6.54 4.15
C ILE A 135 -5.45 5.94 5.50
N TYR A 136 -5.12 6.62 6.58
CA TYR A 136 -5.45 6.17 7.93
C TYR A 136 -6.95 6.21 8.18
N SER A 137 -7.41 5.35 9.08
CA SER A 137 -8.80 5.43 9.55
C SER A 137 -9.03 6.71 10.38
N PRO A 138 -10.27 7.24 10.42
CA PRO A 138 -10.60 8.38 11.28
C PRO A 138 -10.22 8.14 12.75
N PHE A 139 -10.39 6.91 13.21
CA PHE A 139 -9.98 6.49 14.55
C PHE A 139 -8.46 6.61 14.77
N GLN A 140 -7.64 6.19 13.81
CA GLN A 140 -6.18 6.32 13.92
C GLN A 140 -5.76 7.79 13.98
N VAL A 141 -6.39 8.67 13.22
CA VAL A 141 -6.12 10.11 13.28
C VAL A 141 -6.46 10.65 14.66
N LEU A 142 -7.65 10.33 15.19
CA LEU A 142 -8.08 10.79 16.51
C LEU A 142 -7.16 10.27 17.63
N ARG A 143 -6.87 8.96 17.66
CA ARG A 143 -6.02 8.39 18.71
C ARG A 143 -4.59 8.93 18.72
N MET A 144 -4.04 9.23 17.52
CA MET A 144 -2.72 9.85 17.42
C MET A 144 -2.72 11.29 17.95
N GLN A 145 -3.84 11.98 17.87
CA GLN A 145 -3.97 13.35 18.34
C GLN A 145 -4.18 13.42 19.86
N ILE A 146 -5.09 12.60 20.44
CA ILE A 146 -5.46 12.70 21.85
C ILE A 146 -4.92 11.57 22.74
N GLY A 147 -4.41 10.50 22.13
CA GLY A 147 -3.89 9.31 22.82
C GLY A 147 -4.98 8.29 23.19
N ILE A 148 -4.59 7.01 23.20
CA ILE A 148 -5.49 5.87 23.50
C ILE A 148 -6.22 6.02 24.84
N PRO A 149 -5.57 6.39 25.98
CA PRO A 149 -6.26 6.52 27.25
C PRO A 149 -7.40 7.51 27.22
N ASN A 150 -7.23 8.63 26.50
CA ASN A 150 -8.29 9.63 26.33
C ASN A 150 -9.44 9.12 25.48
N VAL A 151 -9.14 8.41 24.37
CA VAL A 151 -10.19 7.82 23.54
C VAL A 151 -11.03 6.84 24.36
N ILE A 152 -10.42 5.93 25.11
CA ILE A 152 -11.12 4.96 25.97
C ILE A 152 -11.95 5.65 27.03
N ARG A 153 -11.38 6.64 27.73
CA ARG A 153 -12.09 7.40 28.74
C ARG A 153 -13.32 8.08 28.18
N TRP A 154 -13.15 8.87 27.11
CA TRP A 154 -14.22 9.65 26.52
C TRP A 154 -15.28 8.80 25.81
N ALA A 155 -14.89 7.65 25.27
CA ALA A 155 -15.85 6.68 24.74
C ALA A 155 -16.84 6.16 25.82
N LYS A 156 -16.42 6.18 27.10
CA LYS A 156 -17.28 5.84 28.25
C LYS A 156 -18.04 7.03 28.81
N GLU A 157 -17.36 8.19 28.95
CA GLU A 157 -17.90 9.37 29.65
C GLU A 157 -18.80 10.23 28.78
N ASP A 158 -18.39 10.48 27.51
CA ASP A 158 -19.14 11.27 26.53
C ASP A 158 -18.84 10.78 25.10
N PRO A 159 -19.44 9.67 24.68
CA PRO A 159 -19.20 9.06 23.38
C PRO A 159 -19.54 9.97 22.19
N GLU A 160 -20.43 10.98 22.37
CA GLU A 160 -20.83 11.87 21.28
C GLU A 160 -19.68 12.79 20.85
N GLN A 161 -18.80 13.19 21.77
CA GLN A 161 -17.58 13.93 21.41
C GLN A 161 -16.65 13.10 20.52
N VAL A 162 -16.48 11.83 20.88
CA VAL A 162 -15.66 10.91 20.08
C VAL A 162 -16.25 10.75 18.68
N LEU A 163 -17.57 10.49 18.56
CA LEU A 163 -18.28 10.36 17.28
C LEU A 163 -18.19 11.63 16.44
N ARG A 164 -18.34 12.81 17.05
CA ARG A 164 -18.18 14.10 16.38
C ARG A 164 -16.78 14.26 15.78
N ALA A 165 -15.75 13.94 16.55
CA ALA A 165 -14.36 14.03 16.08
C ALA A 165 -14.09 13.03 14.94
N LEU A 166 -14.57 11.79 15.06
CA LEU A 166 -14.45 10.78 14.01
C LEU A 166 -15.14 11.24 12.72
N ARG A 167 -16.31 11.89 12.80
CA ARG A 167 -16.99 12.45 11.62
C ARG A 167 -16.16 13.54 10.95
N ILE A 168 -15.60 14.46 11.72
CA ILE A 168 -14.72 15.52 11.20
C ILE A 168 -13.57 14.93 10.40
N TYR A 169 -12.89 13.92 10.94
CA TYR A 169 -11.77 13.28 10.23
C TYR A 169 -12.22 12.44 9.05
N ALA A 170 -13.35 11.75 9.15
CA ALA A 170 -13.89 10.99 8.03
C ALA A 170 -14.21 11.88 6.83
N ASP A 171 -14.85 13.04 7.05
CA ASP A 171 -15.16 13.99 5.97
C ASP A 171 -13.90 14.51 5.25
N ALA A 172 -12.84 14.81 6.01
CA ALA A 172 -11.57 15.24 5.44
C ALA A 172 -10.85 14.11 4.68
N LEU A 173 -10.86 12.88 5.21
CA LEU A 173 -10.24 11.70 4.58
C LEU A 173 -11.00 11.25 3.33
N LEU A 174 -12.32 11.38 3.28
CA LEU A 174 -13.11 11.16 2.06
C LEU A 174 -12.69 12.12 0.94
N ASN A 175 -12.46 13.39 1.27
CA ASN A 175 -11.95 14.35 0.30
C ASN A 175 -10.55 13.96 -0.19
N PHE A 176 -9.66 13.57 0.73
CA PHE A 176 -8.33 13.09 0.38
C PHE A 176 -8.37 11.85 -0.54
N ALA A 177 -9.24 10.88 -0.25
CA ALA A 177 -9.40 9.70 -1.09
C ALA A 177 -9.83 10.07 -2.52
N ARG A 178 -10.80 10.99 -2.67
CA ARG A 178 -11.27 11.49 -3.96
C ARG A 178 -10.16 12.19 -4.74
N ASP A 179 -9.43 13.10 -4.09
CA ASP A 179 -8.33 13.83 -4.71
C ASP A 179 -7.21 12.87 -5.17
N CYS A 180 -6.89 11.84 -4.39
CA CYS A 180 -5.94 10.81 -4.80
C CYS A 180 -6.44 9.99 -6.02
N LYS A 181 -7.73 9.68 -6.11
CA LYS A 181 -8.29 9.00 -7.28
C LYS A 181 -8.18 9.86 -8.54
N GLU A 182 -8.40 11.16 -8.44
CA GLU A 182 -8.26 12.10 -9.56
C GLU A 182 -6.84 12.15 -10.13
N VAL A 183 -5.81 11.90 -9.33
CA VAL A 183 -4.41 11.84 -9.81
C VAL A 183 -4.00 10.47 -10.34
N GLY A 184 -4.91 9.48 -10.36
CA GLY A 184 -4.71 8.23 -11.08
C GLY A 184 -4.01 7.13 -10.30
N VAL A 185 -4.24 7.04 -8.99
CA VAL A 185 -3.72 5.93 -8.16
C VAL A 185 -4.40 4.60 -8.50
N ASP A 186 -3.69 3.50 -8.25
CA ASP A 186 -4.21 2.13 -8.50
C ASP A 186 -5.19 1.64 -7.44
N GLY A 187 -5.11 2.22 -6.26
CA GLY A 187 -5.87 1.88 -5.08
C GLY A 187 -5.25 2.52 -3.85
N PHE A 188 -5.52 1.95 -2.68
CA PHE A 188 -5.11 2.49 -1.40
C PHE A 188 -4.54 1.42 -0.48
N PHE A 189 -3.62 1.83 0.38
CA PHE A 189 -3.24 1.09 1.57
C PHE A 189 -4.04 1.65 2.75
N THR A 190 -4.99 0.87 3.26
CA THR A 190 -5.95 1.30 4.29
C THR A 190 -5.68 0.58 5.62
N PRO A 191 -4.81 1.14 6.49
CA PRO A 191 -4.63 0.59 7.82
C PRO A 191 -5.87 0.84 8.68
N THR A 192 -6.24 -0.17 9.47
CA THR A 192 -7.28 -0.11 10.49
C THR A 192 -6.76 -0.61 11.84
N GLN A 193 -7.37 -0.14 12.90
CA GLN A 193 -7.14 -0.51 14.30
C GLN A 193 -8.46 -0.40 15.08
N GLY A 194 -8.41 -0.65 16.40
CA GLY A 194 -9.58 -0.52 17.28
C GLY A 194 -10.29 -1.85 17.59
N GLY A 195 -9.81 -2.95 16.99
CA GLY A 195 -10.22 -4.31 17.33
C GLY A 195 -9.27 -5.02 18.29
N GLU A 196 -8.21 -4.34 18.76
CA GLU A 196 -7.25 -4.85 19.72
C GLU A 196 -7.90 -5.04 21.10
N ASN A 197 -7.44 -6.01 21.88
CA ASN A 197 -8.03 -6.35 23.17
C ASN A 197 -8.01 -5.20 24.20
N ILE A 198 -7.16 -4.20 24.04
CA ILE A 198 -7.12 -3.00 24.90
C ILE A 198 -8.40 -2.18 24.88
N TYR A 199 -9.25 -2.35 23.87
CA TYR A 199 -10.53 -1.64 23.73
C TYR A 199 -11.72 -2.42 24.27
N TYR A 200 -11.56 -3.69 24.69
CA TYR A 200 -12.65 -4.55 25.16
C TYR A 200 -13.32 -4.04 26.45
N GLU A 201 -12.67 -3.13 27.17
CA GLU A 201 -13.28 -2.48 28.33
C GLU A 201 -14.40 -1.47 28.00
N VAL A 202 -14.58 -1.12 26.72
CA VAL A 202 -15.67 -0.28 26.21
C VAL A 202 -16.61 -1.17 25.41
N PRO A 203 -17.86 -1.43 25.88
CA PRO A 203 -18.81 -2.24 25.14
C PRO A 203 -19.03 -1.72 23.71
N ASP A 204 -19.12 -2.64 22.75
CA ASP A 204 -19.38 -2.34 21.34
C ASP A 204 -18.45 -1.31 20.71
N PHE A 205 -17.21 -1.13 21.27
CA PHE A 205 -16.27 -0.12 20.81
C PHE A 205 -16.02 -0.18 19.31
N PHE A 206 -15.71 -1.37 18.80
CA PHE A 206 -15.41 -1.57 17.38
C PHE A 206 -16.61 -1.25 16.49
N GLU A 207 -17.78 -1.76 16.83
CA GLU A 207 -19.00 -1.59 16.04
C GLU A 207 -19.52 -0.15 16.06
N ARG A 208 -19.25 0.58 17.14
CA ARG A 208 -19.75 1.96 17.33
C ARG A 208 -18.78 3.01 16.78
N PHE A 209 -17.49 2.88 17.05
CA PHE A 209 -16.50 3.93 16.79
C PHE A 209 -15.55 3.64 15.63
N ILE A 210 -15.44 2.38 15.18
CA ILE A 210 -14.47 1.98 14.18
C ILE A 210 -15.16 1.62 12.87
N ARG A 211 -15.91 0.53 12.85
CA ARG A 211 -16.49 -0.05 11.64
C ARG A 211 -17.27 0.94 10.78
N PRO A 212 -18.18 1.80 11.30
CA PRO A 212 -18.98 2.69 10.44
C PRO A 212 -18.11 3.66 9.63
N PHE A 213 -17.09 4.23 10.26
CA PHE A 213 -16.20 5.20 9.64
C PHE A 213 -15.20 4.54 8.71
N ASP A 214 -14.63 3.40 9.10
CA ASP A 214 -13.72 2.61 8.26
C ASP A 214 -14.41 2.15 6.99
N MET A 215 -15.62 1.61 7.11
CA MET A 215 -16.39 1.11 5.96
C MET A 215 -16.71 2.24 4.97
N GLU A 216 -17.04 3.44 5.45
CA GLU A 216 -17.29 4.59 4.59
C GLU A 216 -16.04 4.97 3.79
N ILE A 217 -14.88 5.13 4.46
CA ILE A 217 -13.61 5.46 3.82
C ILE A 217 -13.17 4.36 2.86
N MET A 218 -13.19 3.11 3.30
CA MET A 218 -12.69 2.00 2.49
C MET A 218 -13.59 1.71 1.29
N ASN A 219 -14.90 1.90 1.39
CA ASN A 219 -15.80 1.83 0.24
C ASN A 219 -15.50 2.94 -0.77
N GLU A 220 -15.27 4.18 -0.32
CA GLU A 220 -14.84 5.27 -1.21
C GLU A 220 -13.51 4.94 -1.89
N CYS A 221 -12.52 4.42 -1.14
CA CYS A 221 -11.22 4.01 -1.68
C CYS A 221 -11.36 2.89 -2.73
N ASN A 222 -12.23 1.91 -2.50
CA ASN A 222 -12.40 0.77 -3.40
C ASN A 222 -13.25 1.11 -4.65
N ALA A 223 -14.04 2.18 -4.61
CA ALA A 223 -14.87 2.58 -5.73
C ALA A 223 -14.03 3.10 -6.90
N GLY A 224 -13.95 2.32 -7.98
CA GLY A 224 -13.24 2.66 -9.20
C GLY A 224 -11.72 2.42 -9.18
N THR A 225 -11.21 1.76 -8.16
CA THR A 225 -9.82 1.31 -8.05
C THR A 225 -9.74 -0.22 -8.00
N HIS A 226 -8.56 -0.80 -8.21
CA HIS A 226 -8.44 -2.25 -8.43
C HIS A 226 -7.34 -2.94 -7.60
N CYS A 227 -6.55 -2.18 -6.82
CA CYS A 227 -5.50 -2.73 -5.98
C CYS A 227 -5.53 -2.09 -4.58
N ASN A 228 -6.47 -2.54 -3.73
CA ASN A 228 -6.62 -2.01 -2.37
C ASN A 228 -6.14 -3.03 -1.34
N ILE A 229 -5.34 -2.56 -0.39
CA ILE A 229 -4.81 -3.36 0.71
C ILE A 229 -5.50 -2.96 2.01
N LEU A 230 -6.30 -3.87 2.56
CA LEU A 230 -6.74 -3.80 3.95
C LEU A 230 -5.56 -4.20 4.85
N HIS A 231 -5.04 -3.28 5.64
CA HIS A 231 -3.99 -3.57 6.61
C HIS A 231 -4.56 -3.56 8.03
N ILE A 232 -4.57 -4.71 8.69
CA ILE A 232 -4.96 -4.84 10.08
C ILE A 232 -3.70 -4.64 10.92
N CYS A 233 -3.59 -3.47 11.56
CA CYS A 233 -2.34 -3.02 12.17
C CYS A 233 -2.27 -3.40 13.65
N ASP A 234 -1.27 -4.20 14.03
CA ASP A 234 -1.00 -4.63 15.41
C ASP A 234 -0.03 -3.72 16.18
N TRP A 235 0.15 -2.49 15.72
CA TRP A 235 1.14 -1.58 16.29
C TRP A 235 0.88 -1.24 17.76
N GLU A 236 -0.39 -1.09 18.14
CA GLU A 236 -0.80 -0.67 19.49
C GLU A 236 -1.11 -1.85 20.42
N GLY A 237 -1.30 -3.04 19.89
CA GLY A 237 -1.60 -4.20 20.71
C GLY A 237 -2.00 -5.43 19.91
N PRO A 238 -2.12 -6.57 20.60
CA PRO A 238 -2.52 -7.82 19.98
C PRO A 238 -4.04 -7.88 19.74
N TYR A 239 -4.40 -8.72 18.77
CA TYR A 239 -5.77 -9.12 18.48
C TYR A 239 -6.03 -10.53 19.00
N ASP A 240 -7.20 -10.76 19.58
CA ASP A 240 -7.65 -12.10 19.94
C ASP A 240 -8.43 -12.77 18.80
N ASP A 241 -9.02 -11.96 17.89
CA ASP A 241 -9.75 -12.41 16.71
C ASP A 241 -9.69 -11.35 15.62
N LEU A 242 -9.67 -11.79 14.35
CA LEU A 242 -9.71 -10.92 13.18
C LEU A 242 -11.01 -11.05 12.35
N SER A 243 -11.96 -11.87 12.79
CA SER A 243 -13.19 -12.14 12.05
C SER A 243 -14.05 -10.88 11.84
N CYS A 244 -13.95 -9.90 12.74
CA CYS A 244 -14.63 -8.61 12.60
C CYS A 244 -14.22 -7.83 11.34
N PHE A 245 -13.05 -8.11 10.76
CA PHE A 245 -12.55 -7.49 9.54
C PHE A 245 -12.89 -8.30 8.26
N ALA A 246 -13.49 -9.48 8.36
CA ALA A 246 -13.75 -10.34 7.21
C ALA A 246 -14.62 -9.68 6.14
N SER A 247 -15.56 -8.81 6.55
CA SER A 247 -16.46 -8.06 5.66
C SER A 247 -15.88 -6.75 5.11
N TYR A 248 -14.68 -6.34 5.56
CA TYR A 248 -14.05 -5.11 5.08
C TYR A 248 -13.65 -5.23 3.62
N PRO A 249 -13.78 -4.16 2.81
CA PRO A 249 -13.38 -4.21 1.41
C PRO A 249 -11.85 -4.23 1.24
N GLY A 250 -11.42 -4.62 0.04
CA GLY A 250 -10.01 -4.68 -0.36
C GLY A 250 -9.70 -5.99 -1.07
N GLN A 251 -8.89 -5.94 -2.14
CA GLN A 251 -8.47 -7.11 -2.91
C GLN A 251 -7.40 -7.91 -2.19
N ILE A 252 -6.64 -7.23 -1.34
CA ILE A 252 -5.48 -7.76 -0.62
C ILE A 252 -5.68 -7.52 0.88
N VAL A 253 -5.32 -8.51 1.70
CA VAL A 253 -5.28 -8.37 3.17
C VAL A 253 -3.85 -8.48 3.67
N ASN A 254 -3.44 -7.54 4.50
CA ASN A 254 -2.18 -7.58 5.24
C ASN A 254 -2.52 -7.68 6.73
N ALA A 255 -2.33 -8.85 7.30
CA ALA A 255 -2.73 -9.19 8.67
C ALA A 255 -1.51 -9.40 9.57
N PRO A 256 -1.68 -9.28 10.91
CA PRO A 256 -0.65 -9.62 11.89
C PRO A 256 -0.20 -11.08 11.77
N ASN A 257 1.07 -11.35 12.12
CA ASN A 257 1.61 -12.71 12.17
C ASN A 257 1.23 -13.49 13.46
N PHE A 258 0.56 -12.83 14.41
CA PHE A 258 0.10 -13.43 15.65
C PHE A 258 -1.33 -12.99 15.98
N VAL A 259 -2.19 -13.94 16.33
CA VAL A 259 -3.57 -13.72 16.77
C VAL A 259 -3.83 -14.60 17.97
N ALA A 260 -4.44 -14.06 19.04
CA ALA A 260 -4.62 -14.74 20.32
C ALA A 260 -3.32 -15.35 20.89
N GLY A 261 -2.20 -14.66 20.68
CA GLY A 261 -0.87 -15.11 21.11
C GLY A 261 -0.30 -16.32 20.35
N LYS A 262 -0.93 -16.75 19.24
CA LYS A 262 -0.50 -17.87 18.41
C LYS A 262 -0.04 -17.40 17.05
N PRO A 263 0.92 -18.09 16.39
CA PRO A 263 1.27 -17.81 15.01
C PRO A 263 0.04 -17.85 14.10
N PHE A 264 -0.07 -16.86 13.23
CA PHE A 264 -1.12 -16.71 12.23
C PHE A 264 -0.47 -16.58 10.87
N SER A 265 -0.48 -17.67 10.13
CA SER A 265 0.23 -17.77 8.84
C SER A 265 -0.55 -17.08 7.70
N PRO A 266 0.10 -16.78 6.57
CA PRO A 266 -0.61 -16.35 5.37
C PRO A 266 -1.72 -17.30 4.93
N SER A 267 -1.55 -18.62 5.12
CA SER A 267 -2.58 -19.62 4.82
C SER A 267 -3.77 -19.54 5.78
N ASP A 268 -3.55 -19.17 7.05
CA ASP A 268 -4.66 -18.96 7.99
C ASP A 268 -5.42 -17.68 7.63
N ALA A 269 -4.69 -16.62 7.27
CA ALA A 269 -5.29 -15.38 6.77
C ALA A 269 -6.10 -15.61 5.48
N GLU A 270 -5.57 -16.39 4.53
CA GLU A 270 -6.29 -16.75 3.30
C GLU A 270 -7.59 -17.48 3.59
N LYS A 271 -7.60 -18.43 4.53
CA LYS A 271 -8.81 -19.16 4.94
C LYS A 271 -9.85 -18.23 5.57
N LEU A 272 -9.41 -17.28 6.42
CA LEU A 272 -10.31 -16.36 7.10
C LEU A 272 -10.92 -15.34 6.15
N PHE A 273 -10.10 -14.76 5.26
CA PHE A 273 -10.51 -13.64 4.43
C PHE A 273 -10.94 -14.03 3.02
N ASP A 274 -10.58 -15.22 2.54
CA ASP A 274 -10.78 -15.69 1.16
C ASP A 274 -10.28 -14.69 0.10
N ARG A 275 -9.12 -14.09 0.32
CA ARG A 275 -8.51 -13.04 -0.51
C ARG A 275 -7.01 -13.26 -0.71
N MET A 276 -6.42 -12.45 -1.61
CA MET A 276 -4.97 -12.32 -1.73
C MET A 276 -4.39 -11.82 -0.42
N ILE A 277 -3.31 -12.44 0.04
CA ILE A 277 -2.62 -12.06 1.28
C ILE A 277 -1.31 -11.36 0.94
N LEU A 278 -1.04 -10.25 1.59
CA LEU A 278 0.27 -9.62 1.64
C LEU A 278 0.93 -9.93 2.98
N GLY A 279 2.10 -10.56 2.97
CA GLY A 279 2.80 -10.86 4.22
C GLY A 279 3.78 -12.00 4.12
N GLY A 280 3.92 -12.74 5.22
CA GLY A 280 4.75 -13.92 5.38
C GLY A 280 6.02 -13.67 6.18
N LEU A 281 6.65 -12.49 6.07
CA LEU A 281 7.85 -12.15 6.85
C LEU A 281 7.47 -11.32 8.09
N ASP A 282 8.10 -11.65 9.22
CA ASP A 282 8.02 -10.85 10.44
C ASP A 282 8.96 -9.64 10.32
N ARG A 283 8.40 -8.42 10.40
CA ARG A 283 9.17 -7.15 10.33
C ARG A 283 10.29 -7.03 11.36
N LYS A 284 10.17 -7.74 12.50
CA LYS A 284 11.15 -7.79 13.59
C LYS A 284 12.02 -9.05 13.55
N GLY A 285 11.70 -9.97 12.65
CA GLY A 285 12.34 -11.27 12.48
C GLY A 285 13.51 -11.24 11.50
N VAL A 286 13.56 -12.25 10.65
CA VAL A 286 14.68 -12.52 9.75
C VAL A 286 14.96 -11.37 8.78
N ILE A 287 13.92 -10.66 8.29
CA ILE A 287 14.09 -9.53 7.37
C ILE A 287 14.90 -8.38 7.99
N ASN A 288 14.78 -8.21 9.31
CA ASN A 288 15.49 -7.17 10.06
C ASN A 288 16.83 -7.66 10.64
N LYS A 289 16.89 -8.89 11.17
CA LYS A 289 17.99 -9.38 12.01
C LYS A 289 18.84 -10.45 11.34
N GLY A 290 18.32 -11.11 10.30
CA GLY A 290 19.01 -12.20 9.62
C GLY A 290 20.00 -11.71 8.55
N THR A 291 20.68 -12.66 7.93
CA THR A 291 21.48 -12.47 6.73
C THR A 291 20.62 -12.55 5.47
N PRO A 292 21.11 -12.09 4.30
CA PRO A 292 20.41 -12.31 3.03
C PRO A 292 20.10 -13.79 2.76
N GLU A 293 20.97 -14.72 3.14
CA GLU A 293 20.79 -16.16 3.00
C GLU A 293 19.64 -16.67 3.86
N ASP A 294 19.51 -16.19 5.10
CA ASP A 294 18.39 -16.53 5.98
C ASP A 294 17.07 -16.04 5.39
N VAL A 295 17.06 -14.83 4.82
CA VAL A 295 15.90 -14.26 4.15
C VAL A 295 15.51 -15.09 2.91
N ILE A 296 16.47 -15.50 2.09
CA ILE A 296 16.24 -16.37 0.93
C ILE A 296 15.58 -17.68 1.35
N ALA A 297 16.11 -18.30 2.40
CA ALA A 297 15.55 -19.56 2.92
C ALA A 297 14.11 -19.39 3.41
N GLU A 298 13.83 -18.31 4.13
CA GLU A 298 12.51 -18.03 4.66
C GLU A 298 11.49 -17.71 3.56
N VAL A 299 11.86 -16.89 2.55
CA VAL A 299 10.97 -16.60 1.40
C VAL A 299 10.63 -17.87 0.62
N LYS A 300 11.61 -18.77 0.41
CA LYS A 300 11.35 -20.07 -0.24
C LYS A 300 10.34 -20.89 0.56
N ARG A 301 10.55 -21.01 1.87
CA ARG A 301 9.64 -21.73 2.79
C ARG A 301 8.22 -21.17 2.72
N ILE A 302 8.08 -19.83 2.72
CA ILE A 302 6.78 -19.15 2.63
C ILE A 302 6.10 -19.46 1.29
N LYS A 303 6.84 -19.39 0.17
CA LYS A 303 6.30 -19.72 -1.17
C LYS A 303 5.81 -21.16 -1.25
N GLU A 304 6.58 -22.11 -0.73
CA GLU A 304 6.23 -23.55 -0.73
C GLU A 304 5.00 -23.85 0.13
N GLY A 305 4.81 -23.13 1.23
CA GLY A 305 3.69 -23.30 2.17
C GLY A 305 2.40 -22.58 1.80
N ASN A 306 2.30 -21.97 0.59
CA ASN A 306 1.14 -21.15 0.23
C ASN A 306 0.45 -21.60 -1.06
N SER A 307 -0.87 -21.39 -1.15
CA SER A 307 -1.72 -21.74 -2.31
C SER A 307 -1.39 -20.98 -3.59
N GLY A 308 -0.63 -19.89 -3.49
CA GLY A 308 -0.33 -18.94 -4.56
C GLY A 308 -1.20 -17.70 -4.59
N ARG A 309 -2.02 -17.46 -3.55
CA ARG A 309 -2.71 -16.19 -3.30
C ARG A 309 -1.92 -15.33 -2.31
N LEU A 310 -0.65 -15.09 -2.64
CA LEU A 310 0.31 -14.45 -1.75
C LEU A 310 1.13 -13.39 -2.50
N ILE A 311 1.25 -12.23 -1.91
CA ILE A 311 2.23 -11.18 -2.21
C ILE A 311 3.26 -11.21 -1.08
N ILE A 312 4.55 -11.34 -1.40
CA ILE A 312 5.59 -11.43 -0.36
C ILE A 312 5.87 -10.04 0.21
N GLY A 313 5.77 -9.95 1.53
CA GLY A 313 6.05 -8.73 2.29
C GLY A 313 6.16 -9.00 3.78
N ALA A 314 6.24 -7.93 4.56
CA ALA A 314 6.14 -8.01 6.00
C ALA A 314 4.68 -7.76 6.46
N GLU A 315 4.33 -8.22 7.66
CA GLU A 315 3.00 -8.02 8.25
C GLU A 315 2.68 -6.56 8.54
N CYS A 316 3.69 -5.69 8.62
CA CYS A 316 3.58 -4.26 8.79
C CYS A 316 4.82 -3.54 8.21
N THR A 317 4.92 -2.23 8.43
CA THR A 317 6.06 -1.39 8.02
C THR A 317 7.36 -1.88 8.65
N VAL A 318 8.40 -2.11 7.84
CA VAL A 318 9.75 -2.43 8.30
C VAL A 318 10.48 -1.18 8.78
N ASP A 319 11.37 -1.34 9.76
CA ASP A 319 12.15 -0.21 10.29
C ASP A 319 13.27 0.17 9.31
N GLY A 320 13.14 1.35 8.70
CA GLY A 320 14.10 1.86 7.72
C GLY A 320 15.49 2.18 8.27
N LYS A 321 15.67 2.19 9.62
CA LYS A 321 16.96 2.42 10.26
C LYS A 321 17.73 1.14 10.54
N THR A 322 17.00 0.05 10.80
CA THR A 322 17.59 -1.23 11.26
C THR A 322 17.46 -2.35 10.25
N THR A 323 16.50 -2.29 9.32
CA THR A 323 16.33 -3.33 8.29
C THR A 323 17.35 -3.14 7.17
N PRO A 324 18.27 -4.09 6.95
CA PRO A 324 19.24 -4.01 5.87
C PRO A 324 18.57 -4.01 4.50
N ILE A 325 18.94 -3.09 3.63
CA ILE A 325 18.37 -3.01 2.28
C ILE A 325 18.66 -4.28 1.46
N GLU A 326 19.79 -4.93 1.73
CA GLU A 326 20.22 -6.18 1.10
C GLU A 326 19.26 -7.32 1.41
N ASN A 327 18.70 -7.35 2.62
CA ASN A 327 17.68 -8.32 3.02
C ASN A 327 16.39 -8.14 2.22
N ILE A 328 15.93 -6.89 2.04
CA ILE A 328 14.75 -6.62 1.20
C ILE A 328 15.04 -7.01 -0.25
N ARG A 329 16.24 -6.70 -0.78
CA ARG A 329 16.62 -7.08 -2.13
C ARG A 329 16.69 -8.60 -2.32
N ALA A 330 17.21 -9.32 -1.32
CA ALA A 330 17.24 -10.78 -1.33
C ALA A 330 15.83 -11.35 -1.37
N ALA A 331 14.92 -10.84 -0.53
CA ALA A 331 13.52 -11.24 -0.51
C ALA A 331 12.84 -10.99 -1.86
N VAL A 332 13.01 -9.80 -2.45
CA VAL A 332 12.42 -9.45 -3.75
C VAL A 332 12.93 -10.36 -4.86
N ARG A 333 14.26 -10.57 -4.97
CA ARG A 333 14.82 -11.45 -6.02
C ARG A 333 14.31 -12.89 -5.89
N THR A 334 14.30 -13.43 -4.67
CA THR A 334 13.82 -14.79 -4.40
C THR A 334 12.33 -14.93 -4.71
N ALA A 335 11.52 -13.93 -4.36
CA ALA A 335 10.11 -13.90 -4.70
C ALA A 335 9.90 -13.90 -6.22
N HIS A 336 10.73 -13.18 -6.97
CA HIS A 336 10.70 -13.12 -8.45
C HIS A 336 11.33 -14.35 -9.15
N GLY A 337 11.81 -15.38 -8.41
CA GLY A 337 12.46 -16.55 -8.99
C GLY A 337 13.88 -16.31 -9.54
N ARG A 338 14.63 -15.35 -8.92
CA ARG A 338 15.98 -14.93 -9.38
C ARG A 338 17.04 -15.16 -8.31
#